data_42f11da3a98bf7d7984a38be61059d34
#
_entry.id   42f11da3a98bf7d7984a38be61059d34
#
_cell.length_a   1.000
_cell.length_b   1.000
_cell.length_c   1.000
_cell.angle_alpha   90.00
_cell.angle_beta   90.00
_cell.angle_gamma   90.00
#
_symmetry.space_group_name_H-M   'P 1'
#
loop_
_entity.id
_entity.type
_entity.pdbx_description
1 polymer ?
#
loop_
_entity_poly.entity_id
_entity_poly.type
_entity_poly.pdbx_seq_one_letter_code
_entity_poly.pdbx_strand_id
1 'polypeptide(L)'
;MVDVCAEVEEHMDNLDLAGVGVNVGCYGSVVATPEKLQELVDVARRVEERIGRKLDIVSGGASSSYMRVLDGNIPEGINNLRIGEEILLPQDLLYLYGYPLNGMYDDVFTLESQVIEVRDKPSYPVGELGVDAFGHKPVYIDKGIRRKVLLAMGHLDYCDYKDLIPQDKDVEILGCSSDHTIMDVTDAPRTYHVGDIVKFNLIYGTNLFLCHSQNVQKVFIDEE
;
A
#
# COMPACT_ATOMS: atom_id res chain seq x y z
N MET A 1 -28.69 0.76 12.78
CA MET A 1 -28.05 -0.58 12.70
C MET A 1 -28.90 -1.63 13.39
N VAL A 2 -29.23 -1.49 14.68
CA VAL A 2 -30.04 -2.50 15.42
C VAL A 2 -31.35 -2.83 14.70
N ASP A 3 -32.12 -1.81 14.31
CA ASP A 3 -33.41 -2.00 13.62
C ASP A 3 -33.25 -2.66 12.24
N VAL A 4 -32.15 -2.32 11.51
CA VAL A 4 -31.86 -2.96 10.22
C VAL A 4 -31.54 -4.44 10.39
N CYS A 5 -30.76 -4.81 11.41
CA CYS A 5 -30.46 -6.21 11.71
C CYS A 5 -31.74 -6.97 12.11
N ALA A 6 -32.60 -6.36 12.90
CA ALA A 6 -33.91 -6.95 13.27
C ALA A 6 -34.81 -7.14 12.03
N GLU A 7 -34.86 -6.18 11.12
CA GLU A 7 -35.59 -6.29 9.87
C GLU A 7 -35.10 -7.45 9.00
N VAL A 8 -33.76 -7.60 8.88
CA VAL A 8 -33.17 -8.73 8.15
C VAL A 8 -33.57 -10.06 8.79
N GLU A 9 -33.44 -10.17 10.11
CA GLU A 9 -33.74 -11.40 10.87
C GLU A 9 -35.22 -11.79 10.84
N GLU A 10 -36.13 -10.80 10.92
CA GLU A 10 -37.56 -11.04 11.09
C GLU A 10 -38.32 -11.13 9.77
N HIS A 11 -37.86 -10.48 8.69
CA HIS A 11 -38.64 -10.29 7.47
C HIS A 11 -37.93 -10.63 6.16
N MET A 12 -36.68 -11.11 6.19
CA MET A 12 -35.93 -11.40 4.97
C MET A 12 -35.50 -12.88 4.88
N ASP A 13 -36.43 -13.76 4.57
CA ASP A 13 -36.23 -15.22 4.52
C ASP A 13 -35.08 -15.68 3.60
N ASN A 14 -34.67 -14.85 2.65
CA ASN A 14 -33.57 -15.15 1.72
C ASN A 14 -32.20 -14.65 2.18
N LEU A 15 -32.11 -14.06 3.39
CA LEU A 15 -30.87 -13.57 4.00
C LEU A 15 -30.65 -14.28 5.34
N ASP A 16 -29.38 -14.48 5.65
CA ASP A 16 -28.91 -14.95 6.94
C ASP A 16 -28.07 -13.85 7.59
N LEU A 17 -28.51 -13.39 8.76
CA LEU A 17 -27.78 -12.37 9.52
C LEU A 17 -26.60 -13.02 10.26
N ALA A 18 -25.45 -13.13 9.63
CA ALA A 18 -24.24 -13.69 10.23
C ALA A 18 -23.62 -12.79 11.30
N GLY A 19 -23.72 -11.45 11.14
CA GLY A 19 -23.10 -10.57 12.11
C GLY A 19 -23.10 -9.10 11.74
N VAL A 20 -22.28 -8.34 12.47
CA VAL A 20 -22.05 -6.91 12.24
C VAL A 20 -20.56 -6.63 12.04
N GLY A 21 -20.24 -5.56 11.33
CA GLY A 21 -18.86 -5.18 11.10
C GLY A 21 -18.67 -3.69 10.90
N VAL A 22 -17.44 -3.25 11.09
CA VAL A 22 -17.00 -1.89 10.82
C VAL A 22 -15.78 -1.91 9.91
N ASN A 23 -15.52 -0.82 9.21
CA ASN A 23 -14.23 -0.54 8.60
C ASN A 23 -13.89 0.93 8.89
N VAL A 24 -12.80 1.15 9.60
CA VAL A 24 -12.22 2.46 9.91
C VAL A 24 -10.76 2.49 9.45
N GLY A 25 -10.22 3.70 9.26
CA GLY A 25 -8.83 3.84 8.85
C GLY A 25 -8.58 3.73 7.34
N CYS A 26 -9.62 3.42 6.54
CA CYS A 26 -9.52 3.42 5.07
C CYS A 26 -9.66 4.86 4.54
N TYR A 27 -10.80 5.24 3.97
CA TYR A 27 -11.01 6.57 3.42
C TYR A 27 -10.94 7.69 4.48
N GLY A 28 -11.56 7.49 5.63
CA GLY A 28 -11.76 8.53 6.66
C GLY A 28 -10.56 8.74 7.58
N SER A 29 -9.47 8.01 7.42
CA SER A 29 -8.25 8.09 8.26
C SER A 29 -8.50 8.01 9.77
N VAL A 30 -9.64 7.46 10.18
CA VAL A 30 -9.96 7.25 11.60
C VAL A 30 -9.19 6.06 12.12
N VAL A 31 -8.41 6.27 13.17
CA VAL A 31 -7.64 5.19 13.78
C VAL A 31 -8.57 4.19 14.47
N ALA A 32 -8.35 2.90 14.20
CA ALA A 32 -9.06 1.81 14.86
C ALA A 32 -8.54 1.63 16.29
N THR A 33 -8.85 2.58 17.20
CA THR A 33 -8.46 2.46 18.61
C THR A 33 -9.31 1.39 19.32
N PRO A 34 -8.83 0.83 20.45
CA PRO A 34 -9.64 -0.11 21.24
C PRO A 34 -11.02 0.46 21.60
N GLU A 35 -11.10 1.74 21.98
CA GLU A 35 -12.35 2.41 22.34
C GLU A 35 -13.29 2.50 21.12
N LYS A 36 -12.74 2.80 19.94
CA LYS A 36 -13.54 2.88 18.71
C LYS A 36 -14.05 1.50 18.28
N LEU A 37 -13.28 0.47 18.47
CA LEU A 37 -13.70 -0.91 18.20
C LEU A 37 -14.68 -1.44 19.27
N GLN A 38 -14.58 -0.95 20.51
CA GLN A 38 -15.54 -1.28 21.56
C GLN A 38 -16.96 -0.81 21.22
N GLU A 39 -17.12 0.33 20.53
CA GLU A 39 -18.43 0.78 20.05
C GLU A 39 -19.12 -0.27 19.17
N LEU A 40 -18.35 -1.01 18.33
CA LEU A 40 -18.90 -2.09 17.52
C LEU A 40 -19.40 -3.25 18.39
N VAL A 41 -18.62 -3.64 19.42
CA VAL A 41 -19.01 -4.71 20.35
C VAL A 41 -20.29 -4.34 21.09
N ASP A 42 -20.43 -3.08 21.49
CA ASP A 42 -21.65 -2.59 22.16
C ASP A 42 -22.86 -2.57 21.20
N VAL A 43 -22.64 -2.26 19.91
CA VAL A 43 -23.69 -2.39 18.89
C VAL A 43 -24.06 -3.86 18.68
N ALA A 44 -23.08 -4.77 18.62
CA ALA A 44 -23.31 -6.21 18.48
C ALA A 44 -24.20 -6.75 19.61
N ARG A 45 -23.88 -6.41 20.86
CA ARG A 45 -24.69 -6.81 22.04
C ARG A 45 -26.14 -6.32 21.93
N ARG A 46 -26.34 -5.07 21.53
CA ARG A 46 -27.71 -4.51 21.35
C ARG A 46 -28.46 -5.20 20.21
N VAL A 47 -27.79 -5.62 19.15
CA VAL A 47 -28.39 -6.43 18.09
C VAL A 47 -28.80 -7.79 18.63
N GLU A 48 -27.91 -8.49 19.33
CA GLU A 48 -28.17 -9.81 19.95
C GLU A 48 -29.36 -9.76 20.91
N GLU A 49 -29.42 -8.73 21.75
CA GLU A 49 -30.58 -8.50 22.66
C GLU A 49 -31.88 -8.32 21.87
N ARG A 50 -31.86 -7.58 20.76
CA ARG A 50 -33.04 -7.28 19.93
C ARG A 50 -33.55 -8.49 19.16
N ILE A 51 -32.65 -9.33 18.64
CA ILE A 51 -32.99 -10.51 17.84
C ILE A 51 -33.12 -11.80 18.66
N GLY A 52 -32.69 -11.79 19.92
CA GLY A 52 -32.80 -12.92 20.84
C GLY A 52 -31.81 -14.06 20.62
N ARG A 53 -30.73 -13.83 19.84
CA ARG A 53 -29.64 -14.81 19.62
C ARG A 53 -28.27 -14.14 19.51
N LYS A 54 -27.21 -14.93 19.61
CA LYS A 54 -25.84 -14.48 19.38
C LYS A 54 -25.55 -14.29 17.89
N LEU A 55 -24.71 -13.35 17.60
CA LEU A 55 -24.11 -13.15 16.28
C LEU A 55 -22.87 -14.03 16.14
N ASP A 56 -22.71 -14.66 14.97
CA ASP A 56 -21.56 -15.50 14.69
C ASP A 56 -20.31 -14.66 14.43
N ILE A 57 -20.47 -13.46 13.83
CA ILE A 57 -19.38 -12.60 13.38
C ILE A 57 -19.54 -11.19 13.96
N VAL A 58 -18.50 -10.74 14.65
CA VAL A 58 -18.26 -9.33 14.99
C VAL A 58 -16.94 -8.92 14.35
N SER A 59 -17.04 -8.25 13.19
CA SER A 59 -15.88 -7.97 12.35
C SER A 59 -15.30 -6.58 12.62
N GLY A 60 -14.13 -6.53 13.27
CA GLY A 60 -13.45 -5.31 13.74
C GLY A 60 -12.77 -4.47 12.65
N GLY A 61 -12.92 -4.82 11.38
CA GLY A 61 -12.37 -4.04 10.28
C GLY A 61 -11.47 -4.83 9.35
N ALA A 62 -10.61 -4.11 8.70
CA ALA A 62 -9.65 -4.60 7.71
C ALA A 62 -8.21 -4.52 8.26
N SER A 63 -7.24 -4.45 7.36
CA SER A 63 -5.81 -4.28 7.61
C SER A 63 -5.51 -3.15 8.60
N SER A 64 -6.20 -2.02 8.50
CA SER A 64 -6.06 -0.87 9.42
C SER A 64 -6.36 -1.18 10.89
N SER A 65 -6.99 -2.30 11.20
CA SER A 65 -7.25 -2.76 12.57
C SER A 65 -6.25 -3.83 13.04
N TYR A 66 -5.39 -4.33 12.15
CA TYR A 66 -4.48 -5.45 12.45
C TYR A 66 -3.46 -5.10 13.54
N MET A 67 -3.03 -3.83 13.62
CA MET A 67 -2.14 -3.36 14.69
C MET A 67 -2.70 -3.63 16.09
N ARG A 68 -4.04 -3.64 16.24
CA ARG A 68 -4.66 -3.97 17.55
C ARG A 68 -4.45 -5.43 17.95
N VAL A 69 -4.32 -6.32 16.97
CA VAL A 69 -3.95 -7.73 17.22
C VAL A 69 -2.48 -7.82 17.63
N LEU A 70 -1.60 -7.12 16.91
CA LEU A 70 -0.16 -7.09 17.24
C LEU A 70 0.10 -6.49 18.64
N ASP A 71 -0.64 -5.46 19.03
CA ASP A 71 -0.56 -4.84 20.34
C ASP A 71 -1.23 -5.67 21.46
N GLY A 72 -1.97 -6.72 21.11
CA GLY A 72 -2.74 -7.53 22.06
C GLY A 72 -3.87 -6.77 22.75
N ASN A 73 -4.40 -5.71 22.11
CA ASN A 73 -5.41 -4.82 22.69
C ASN A 73 -6.70 -4.71 21.86
N ILE A 74 -6.96 -5.68 21.00
CA ILE A 74 -8.25 -5.79 20.32
C ILE A 74 -9.35 -6.09 21.35
N PRO A 75 -10.51 -5.39 21.34
CA PRO A 75 -11.58 -5.62 22.29
C PRO A 75 -12.11 -7.05 22.27
N GLU A 76 -12.37 -7.60 23.46
CA GLU A 76 -13.04 -8.88 23.61
C GLU A 76 -14.45 -8.82 22.99
N GLY A 77 -14.78 -9.80 22.17
CA GLY A 77 -16.02 -9.87 21.40
C GLY A 77 -15.82 -9.62 19.92
N ILE A 78 -14.70 -9.06 19.50
CA ILE A 78 -14.31 -9.08 18.08
C ILE A 78 -13.65 -10.42 17.77
N ASN A 79 -14.23 -11.15 16.82
CA ASN A 79 -13.76 -12.48 16.43
C ASN A 79 -13.38 -12.61 14.96
N ASN A 80 -13.42 -11.51 14.20
CA ASN A 80 -13.10 -11.50 12.78
C ASN A 80 -12.42 -10.19 12.36
N LEU A 81 -11.42 -10.29 11.47
CA LEU A 81 -10.87 -9.19 10.68
C LEU A 81 -10.84 -9.60 9.21
N ARG A 82 -11.01 -8.64 8.31
CA ARG A 82 -10.96 -8.82 6.86
C ARG A 82 -9.63 -8.29 6.35
N ILE A 83 -8.56 -9.05 6.57
CA ILE A 83 -7.19 -8.66 6.24
C ILE A 83 -6.88 -9.11 4.81
N GLY A 84 -6.38 -8.19 4.01
CA GLY A 84 -5.87 -8.46 2.66
C GLY A 84 -4.45 -7.93 2.50
N GLU A 85 -4.28 -6.66 2.72
CA GLU A 85 -3.04 -5.91 2.50
C GLU A 85 -1.88 -6.48 3.33
N GLU A 86 -1.99 -6.58 4.63
CA GLU A 86 -0.88 -7.04 5.48
C GLU A 86 -0.46 -8.50 5.26
N ILE A 87 -1.30 -9.32 4.62
CA ILE A 87 -0.92 -10.68 4.23
C ILE A 87 -0.06 -10.66 2.96
N LEU A 88 -0.39 -9.76 2.03
CA LEU A 88 0.21 -9.71 0.70
C LEU A 88 1.31 -8.64 0.60
N LEU A 89 1.20 -7.57 1.37
CA LEU A 89 2.09 -6.40 1.35
C LEU A 89 2.42 -5.96 2.79
N PRO A 90 3.04 -6.83 3.61
CA PRO A 90 3.29 -6.53 5.01
C PRO A 90 4.27 -5.38 5.21
N GLN A 91 4.93 -4.93 4.17
CA GLN A 91 5.83 -3.79 4.20
C GLN A 91 5.14 -2.49 4.63
N ASP A 92 3.83 -2.35 4.39
CA ASP A 92 3.07 -1.20 4.85
C ASP A 92 3.02 -1.13 6.39
N LEU A 93 3.05 -2.28 7.09
CA LEU A 93 3.25 -2.32 8.54
C LEU A 93 4.55 -1.63 8.97
N LEU A 94 5.64 -1.88 8.24
CA LEU A 94 6.94 -1.29 8.54
C LEU A 94 7.01 0.19 8.13
N TYR A 95 6.66 0.50 6.88
CA TYR A 95 6.86 1.83 6.30
C TYR A 95 5.82 2.86 6.75
N LEU A 96 4.56 2.45 6.94
CA LEU A 96 3.48 3.37 7.31
C LEU A 96 3.20 3.37 8.81
N TYR A 97 3.32 2.22 9.47
CA TYR A 97 2.94 2.06 10.87
C TYR A 97 4.11 1.82 11.82
N GLY A 98 5.31 1.54 11.31
CA GLY A 98 6.52 1.32 12.12
C GLY A 98 6.53 0.00 12.90
N TYR A 99 5.71 -0.98 12.53
CA TYR A 99 5.70 -2.31 13.13
C TYR A 99 6.74 -3.22 12.46
N PRO A 100 7.44 -4.06 13.23
CA PRO A 100 8.33 -5.06 12.65
C PRO A 100 7.54 -6.17 11.95
N LEU A 101 8.11 -6.74 10.89
CA LEU A 101 7.42 -7.75 10.07
C LEU A 101 7.27 -9.12 10.76
N ASN A 102 8.04 -9.39 11.82
CA ASN A 102 7.89 -10.57 12.71
C ASN A 102 7.78 -11.92 11.97
N GLY A 103 8.61 -12.11 10.94
CA GLY A 103 8.65 -13.36 10.17
C GLY A 103 7.68 -13.40 8.99
N MET A 104 6.98 -12.31 8.67
CA MET A 104 6.29 -12.15 7.41
C MET A 104 7.31 -11.94 6.28
N TYR A 105 7.01 -12.44 5.10
CA TYR A 105 7.81 -12.21 3.90
C TYR A 105 7.58 -10.78 3.40
N ASP A 106 8.66 -10.06 3.11
CA ASP A 106 8.62 -8.67 2.64
C ASP A 106 8.79 -8.52 1.13
N ASP A 107 8.91 -9.63 0.42
CA ASP A 107 9.17 -9.75 -1.01
C ASP A 107 8.12 -10.55 -1.79
N VAL A 108 6.90 -10.65 -1.24
CA VAL A 108 5.77 -11.33 -1.92
C VAL A 108 5.49 -10.72 -3.30
N PHE A 109 5.68 -9.41 -3.42
CA PHE A 109 5.65 -8.71 -4.70
C PHE A 109 6.93 -7.91 -4.89
N THR A 110 7.57 -8.11 -6.02
CA THR A 110 8.73 -7.32 -6.45
C THR A 110 8.44 -6.75 -7.85
N LEU A 111 8.63 -5.44 -8.01
CA LEU A 111 8.63 -4.81 -9.32
C LEU A 111 10.05 -4.84 -9.88
N GLU A 112 10.19 -5.29 -11.12
CA GLU A 112 11.42 -5.25 -11.87
C GLU A 112 11.29 -4.31 -13.07
N SER A 113 12.26 -3.43 -13.25
CA SER A 113 12.32 -2.54 -14.41
C SER A 113 13.71 -2.50 -15.02
N GLN A 114 13.75 -2.47 -16.36
CA GLN A 114 15.00 -2.45 -17.09
C GLN A 114 15.54 -1.03 -17.22
N VAL A 115 16.87 -0.89 -17.06
CA VAL A 115 17.63 0.31 -17.39
C VAL A 115 17.74 0.45 -18.90
N ILE A 116 17.23 1.55 -19.46
CA ILE A 116 17.25 1.81 -20.90
C ILE A 116 18.22 2.93 -21.29
N GLU A 117 18.66 3.76 -20.37
CA GLU A 117 19.71 4.77 -20.57
C GLU A 117 20.55 4.92 -19.30
N VAL A 118 21.85 5.13 -19.48
CA VAL A 118 22.80 5.54 -18.43
C VAL A 118 23.58 6.74 -18.92
N ARG A 119 23.52 7.89 -18.20
CA ARG A 119 24.22 9.11 -18.60
C ARG A 119 24.66 9.94 -17.41
N ASP A 120 25.79 10.61 -17.57
CA ASP A 120 26.24 11.69 -16.71
C ASP A 120 25.56 12.99 -17.17
N LYS A 121 24.76 13.62 -16.32
CA LYS A 121 23.99 14.82 -16.62
C LYS A 121 24.10 15.82 -15.46
N PRO A 122 24.01 17.15 -15.71
CA PRO A 122 23.87 18.12 -14.64
C PRO A 122 22.65 17.78 -13.76
N SER A 123 22.80 17.96 -12.46
CA SER A 123 21.68 17.82 -11.52
C SER A 123 20.70 18.98 -11.65
N TYR A 124 21.21 20.18 -11.94
CA TYR A 124 20.38 21.35 -12.20
C TYR A 124 20.03 21.44 -13.70
N PRO A 125 18.73 21.57 -14.06
CA PRO A 125 18.31 21.70 -15.45
C PRO A 125 18.90 22.95 -16.10
N VAL A 126 19.28 22.80 -17.38
CA VAL A 126 19.80 23.91 -18.18
C VAL A 126 18.66 24.53 -18.99
N GLY A 127 18.36 25.81 -18.74
CA GLY A 127 17.32 26.57 -19.42
C GLY A 127 16.35 27.28 -18.47
N GLU A 128 15.32 27.91 -19.03
CA GLU A 128 14.25 28.53 -18.24
C GLU A 128 13.34 27.45 -17.66
N LEU A 129 13.09 27.55 -16.34
CA LEU A 129 12.29 26.56 -15.63
C LEU A 129 10.82 26.96 -15.63
N GLY A 130 9.97 26.02 -16.06
CA GLY A 130 8.52 26.12 -16.06
C GLY A 130 7.88 25.19 -15.05
N VAL A 131 6.78 24.55 -15.47
CA VAL A 131 6.09 23.46 -14.77
C VAL A 131 6.39 22.13 -15.46
N ASP A 132 6.33 21.04 -14.72
CA ASP A 132 6.45 19.70 -15.27
C ASP A 132 5.18 19.24 -16.01
N ALA A 133 5.17 18.04 -16.57
CA ALA A 133 4.05 17.48 -17.31
C ALA A 133 2.77 17.28 -16.45
N PHE A 134 2.89 17.30 -15.14
CA PHE A 134 1.79 17.14 -14.18
C PHE A 134 1.38 18.47 -13.52
N GLY A 135 1.95 19.60 -13.99
CA GLY A 135 1.62 20.94 -13.48
C GLY A 135 2.35 21.34 -12.20
N HIS A 136 3.34 20.56 -11.74
CA HIS A 136 4.14 20.91 -10.58
C HIS A 136 5.29 21.85 -10.96
N LYS A 137 5.74 22.63 -10.00
CA LYS A 137 6.95 23.49 -10.13
C LYS A 137 8.05 22.90 -9.25
N PRO A 138 8.89 21.99 -9.77
CA PRO A 138 9.92 21.35 -8.98
C PRO A 138 11.01 22.33 -8.53
N VAL A 139 11.59 22.06 -7.37
CA VAL A 139 12.75 22.78 -6.84
C VAL A 139 13.98 21.91 -7.03
N TYR A 140 14.99 22.44 -7.68
CA TYR A 140 16.23 21.74 -7.94
C TYR A 140 17.37 22.28 -7.07
N ILE A 141 18.22 21.36 -6.59
CA ILE A 141 19.47 21.69 -5.90
C ILE A 141 20.62 21.30 -6.82
N ASP A 142 21.55 22.21 -7.05
CA ASP A 142 22.73 21.88 -7.86
C ASP A 142 23.71 21.02 -7.05
N LYS A 143 23.83 19.75 -7.49
CA LYS A 143 24.76 18.74 -6.96
C LYS A 143 25.91 18.45 -7.96
N GLY A 144 26.08 19.30 -9.01
CA GLY A 144 27.05 19.08 -10.07
C GLY A 144 26.62 18.01 -11.08
N ILE A 145 27.59 17.31 -11.66
CA ILE A 145 27.34 16.20 -12.60
C ILE A 145 26.96 14.96 -11.80
N ARG A 146 25.84 14.34 -12.18
CA ARG A 146 25.29 13.15 -11.52
C ARG A 146 25.06 12.06 -12.55
N ARG A 147 25.33 10.82 -12.18
CA ARG A 147 25.01 9.66 -13.00
C ARG A 147 23.54 9.31 -12.85
N LYS A 148 22.82 9.44 -13.96
CA LYS A 148 21.38 9.16 -14.01
C LYS A 148 21.09 7.96 -14.88
N VAL A 149 20.12 7.16 -14.47
CA VAL A 149 19.55 6.07 -15.26
C VAL A 149 18.10 6.37 -15.60
N LEU A 150 17.67 5.89 -16.75
CA LEU A 150 16.27 5.91 -17.19
C LEU A 150 15.74 4.48 -17.16
N LEU A 151 14.58 4.30 -16.55
CA LEU A 151 13.90 3.01 -16.42
C LEU A 151 12.71 2.92 -17.37
N ALA A 152 12.45 1.72 -17.89
CA ALA A 152 11.34 1.42 -18.81
C ALA A 152 10.01 1.25 -18.07
N MET A 153 9.65 2.18 -17.20
CA MET A 153 8.35 2.26 -16.50
C MET A 153 8.08 3.71 -16.11
N GLY A 154 6.84 4.14 -16.00
CA GLY A 154 6.50 5.50 -15.67
C GLY A 154 5.21 5.64 -14.88
N HIS A 155 4.71 6.87 -14.80
CA HIS A 155 3.51 7.23 -14.05
C HIS A 155 2.29 6.37 -14.38
N LEU A 156 2.14 5.95 -15.63
CA LEU A 156 1.03 5.09 -16.07
C LEU A 156 1.03 3.71 -15.41
N ASP A 157 2.18 3.23 -14.95
CA ASP A 157 2.33 1.89 -14.40
C ASP A 157 2.09 1.85 -12.89
N TYR A 158 2.60 2.83 -12.13
CA TYR A 158 2.65 2.79 -10.66
C TYR A 158 2.02 4.01 -9.96
N CYS A 159 1.51 5.00 -10.68
CA CYS A 159 0.87 6.23 -10.21
C CYS A 159 1.86 7.28 -9.65
N ASP A 160 2.41 7.13 -8.45
CA ASP A 160 3.33 8.13 -7.87
C ASP A 160 4.72 7.52 -7.66
N TYR A 161 5.74 8.17 -8.23
CA TYR A 161 7.13 7.73 -8.10
C TYR A 161 7.65 7.82 -6.66
N LYS A 162 7.03 8.62 -5.81
CA LYS A 162 7.38 8.75 -4.39
C LYS A 162 7.06 7.51 -3.58
N ASP A 163 6.16 6.68 -4.10
CA ASP A 163 5.74 5.43 -3.48
C ASP A 163 6.59 4.23 -3.95
N LEU A 164 7.54 4.45 -4.85
CA LEU A 164 8.49 3.43 -5.26
C LEU A 164 9.62 3.30 -4.24
N ILE A 165 9.90 2.08 -3.81
CA ILE A 165 10.94 1.77 -2.81
C ILE A 165 12.04 0.93 -3.47
N PRO A 166 13.14 1.56 -3.96
CA PRO A 166 14.24 0.82 -4.55
C PRO A 166 14.87 -0.14 -3.55
N GLN A 167 15.21 -1.37 -4.00
CA GLN A 167 15.98 -2.31 -3.18
C GLN A 167 17.49 -1.94 -3.18
N ASP A 168 17.94 -1.27 -4.23
CA ASP A 168 19.31 -0.74 -4.30
C ASP A 168 19.50 0.41 -3.30
N LYS A 169 20.65 0.41 -2.62
CA LYS A 169 21.00 1.44 -1.65
C LYS A 169 21.62 2.66 -2.33
N ASP A 170 21.50 3.81 -1.67
CA ASP A 170 22.13 5.06 -2.06
C ASP A 170 21.75 5.50 -3.49
N VAL A 171 20.50 5.28 -3.85
CA VAL A 171 19.87 5.76 -5.09
C VAL A 171 18.73 6.73 -4.75
N GLU A 172 18.47 7.68 -5.64
CA GLU A 172 17.41 8.67 -5.49
C GLU A 172 16.49 8.66 -6.72
N ILE A 173 15.19 8.47 -6.54
CA ILE A 173 14.22 8.63 -7.63
C ILE A 173 13.94 10.12 -7.78
N LEU A 174 14.31 10.68 -8.94
CA LEU A 174 14.21 12.11 -9.20
C LEU A 174 12.83 12.53 -9.72
N GLY A 175 12.12 11.61 -10.39
CA GLY A 175 10.83 11.87 -10.99
C GLY A 175 10.53 10.92 -12.14
N CYS A 176 9.42 11.15 -12.80
CA CYS A 176 8.97 10.32 -13.93
C CYS A 176 8.28 11.15 -15.02
N SER A 177 8.21 10.56 -16.21
CA SER A 177 7.22 10.90 -17.22
C SER A 177 6.08 9.87 -17.20
N SER A 178 5.21 9.89 -18.22
CA SER A 178 4.20 8.85 -18.38
C SER A 178 4.81 7.44 -18.45
N ASP A 179 5.95 7.28 -19.13
CA ASP A 179 6.49 5.98 -19.51
C ASP A 179 7.91 5.70 -18.97
N HIS A 180 8.54 6.69 -18.31
CA HIS A 180 9.94 6.57 -17.88
C HIS A 180 10.14 7.12 -16.47
N THR A 181 10.95 6.44 -15.69
CA THR A 181 11.42 6.88 -14.37
C THR A 181 12.89 7.25 -14.41
N ILE A 182 13.26 8.35 -13.79
CA ILE A 182 14.63 8.84 -13.70
C ILE A 182 15.15 8.61 -12.30
N MET A 183 16.28 7.91 -12.17
CA MET A 183 16.99 7.74 -10.90
C MET A 183 18.38 8.33 -10.98
N ASP A 184 18.82 8.94 -9.88
CA ASP A 184 20.22 9.26 -9.61
C ASP A 184 20.87 8.07 -8.92
N VAL A 185 21.92 7.56 -9.52
CA VAL A 185 22.67 6.38 -9.04
C VAL A 185 24.14 6.69 -8.77
N THR A 186 24.47 7.97 -8.62
CA THR A 186 25.86 8.42 -8.45
C THR A 186 26.53 7.82 -7.23
N ASP A 187 25.78 7.73 -6.14
CA ASP A 187 26.29 7.29 -4.84
C ASP A 187 26.06 5.79 -4.59
N ALA A 188 25.41 5.11 -5.55
CA ALA A 188 25.12 3.69 -5.45
C ALA A 188 26.40 2.82 -5.41
N PRO A 189 26.43 1.74 -4.62
CA PRO A 189 27.60 0.86 -4.51
C PRO A 189 27.86 0.02 -5.77
N ARG A 190 26.88 -0.12 -6.66
CA ARG A 190 27.02 -0.84 -7.94
C ARG A 190 27.09 0.11 -9.13
N THR A 191 27.68 -0.37 -10.21
CA THR A 191 27.64 0.31 -11.52
C THR A 191 26.43 -0.18 -12.32
N TYR A 192 25.75 0.74 -12.98
CA TYR A 192 24.58 0.46 -13.83
C TYR A 192 24.96 0.50 -15.31
N HIS A 193 24.36 -0.42 -16.08
CA HIS A 193 24.47 -0.51 -17.53
C HIS A 193 23.06 -0.61 -18.15
N VAL A 194 22.97 -0.25 -19.43
CA VAL A 194 21.74 -0.49 -20.19
C VAL A 194 21.49 -2.00 -20.25
N GLY A 195 20.26 -2.40 -19.93
CA GLY A 195 19.86 -3.81 -19.81
C GLY A 195 19.82 -4.35 -18.40
N ASP A 196 20.44 -3.68 -17.43
CA ASP A 196 20.36 -4.08 -16.01
C ASP A 196 18.92 -3.98 -15.49
N ILE A 197 18.61 -4.85 -14.53
CA ILE A 197 17.34 -4.84 -13.83
C ILE A 197 17.49 -4.12 -12.50
N VAL A 198 16.55 -3.21 -12.23
CA VAL A 198 16.36 -2.55 -10.93
C VAL A 198 15.11 -3.11 -10.30
N LYS A 199 15.22 -3.47 -9.01
CA LYS A 199 14.11 -4.04 -8.23
C LYS A 199 13.57 -3.05 -7.22
N PHE A 200 12.25 -3.12 -7.00
CA PHE A 200 11.53 -2.26 -6.06
C PHE A 200 10.64 -3.11 -5.17
N ASN A 201 10.59 -2.75 -3.90
CA ASN A 201 9.56 -3.20 -2.99
C ASN A 201 8.28 -2.40 -3.26
N LEU A 202 7.14 -3.02 -3.01
CA LEU A 202 5.84 -2.44 -3.28
C LEU A 202 5.06 -2.16 -2.00
N ILE A 203 4.32 -1.07 -2.01
CA ILE A 203 3.25 -0.76 -1.06
C ILE A 203 1.89 -0.90 -1.75
N TYR A 204 0.81 -0.85 -0.99
CA TYR A 204 -0.55 -1.05 -1.52
C TYR A 204 -0.86 -0.13 -2.71
N GLY A 205 -0.53 1.16 -2.61
CA GLY A 205 -0.81 2.14 -3.66
C GLY A 205 -0.16 1.76 -5.00
N THR A 206 1.14 1.49 -5.00
CA THR A 206 1.86 1.09 -6.21
C THR A 206 1.37 -0.24 -6.77
N ASN A 207 1.15 -1.24 -5.91
CA ASN A 207 0.69 -2.57 -6.34
C ASN A 207 -0.70 -2.52 -7.00
N LEU A 208 -1.60 -1.68 -6.50
CA LEU A 208 -2.94 -1.50 -7.06
C LEU A 208 -2.87 -1.09 -8.55
N PHE A 209 -2.03 -0.12 -8.89
CA PHE A 209 -1.86 0.35 -10.27
C PHE A 209 -1.12 -0.68 -11.14
N LEU A 210 -0.01 -1.24 -10.64
CA LEU A 210 0.77 -2.25 -11.35
C LEU A 210 -0.07 -3.48 -11.72
N CYS A 211 -0.95 -3.93 -10.84
CA CYS A 211 -1.86 -5.04 -11.12
C CYS A 211 -2.82 -4.76 -12.28
N HIS A 212 -3.17 -3.50 -12.51
CA HIS A 212 -4.07 -3.09 -13.59
C HIS A 212 -3.35 -2.61 -14.84
N SER A 213 -2.05 -2.27 -14.78
CA SER A 213 -1.29 -1.84 -15.95
C SER A 213 -1.21 -2.96 -16.99
N GLN A 214 -1.52 -2.62 -18.25
CA GLN A 214 -1.37 -3.52 -19.39
C GLN A 214 0.09 -3.65 -19.85
N ASN A 215 0.95 -2.72 -19.44
CA ASN A 215 2.36 -2.70 -19.81
C ASN A 215 3.22 -3.57 -18.87
N VAL A 216 2.68 -3.91 -17.69
CA VAL A 216 3.40 -4.69 -16.68
C VAL A 216 3.03 -6.17 -16.79
N GLN A 217 4.02 -6.99 -17.10
CA GLN A 217 3.86 -8.44 -17.11
C GLN A 217 3.80 -8.96 -15.67
N LYS A 218 2.81 -9.79 -15.36
CA LYS A 218 2.68 -10.48 -14.08
C LYS A 218 3.33 -11.86 -14.21
N VAL A 219 4.36 -12.11 -13.42
CA VAL A 219 5.09 -13.37 -13.39
C VAL A 219 4.89 -14.00 -12.01
N PHE A 220 4.37 -15.21 -11.98
CA PHE A 220 4.25 -16.00 -10.75
C PHE A 220 5.48 -16.89 -10.65
N ILE A 221 6.10 -16.89 -9.48
CA ILE A 221 7.29 -17.68 -9.18
C ILE A 221 6.85 -18.73 -8.16
N ASP A 222 6.93 -20.01 -8.54
CA ASP A 222 6.73 -21.11 -7.62
C ASP A 222 8.08 -21.38 -6.92
N GLU A 223 8.09 -21.43 -5.60
CA GLU A 223 9.25 -21.97 -4.87
C GLU A 223 9.30 -23.47 -5.08
N GLU A 224 10.44 -23.97 -5.59
CA GLU A 224 10.72 -25.41 -5.71
C GLU A 224 11.02 -26.04 -4.34
#